data_be0df9e38f4708a1d123b833a3002860
#
_entry.id   be0df9e38f4708a1d123b833a3002860
#
_cell.length_a   1.000
_cell.length_b   1.000
_cell.length_c   1.000
_cell.angle_alpha   90.00
_cell.angle_beta   90.00
_cell.angle_gamma   90.00
#
_symmetry.space_group_name_H-M   'P 1'
#
loop_
_entity.id
_entity.type
_entity.pdbx_description
1 polymer ?
#
loop_
_entity_poly.entity_id
_entity_poly.type
_entity_poly.pdbx_seq_one_letter_code
_entity_poly.pdbx_strand_id
1 'polypeptide(L)'
;IYIEVARDEERPFYVRTKDMNVRVLGTKFNVTAYESEPIRSVVLAQGCVQVETTQTPKAILAPNQMFSSVEGKENISQVDVEQMISWVNGLYCFNSADLGIVLKRLSTYYGINVEFDSALSKIKCSGKIDLKDNFETVINGLTFVAPISYAYDGQYKTYRVVKK
;
A
#
# COMPACT_ATOMS: atom_id res chain seq x y z
N ILE A 1 5.80 3.46 -2.48
CA ILE A 1 6.48 4.71 -2.84
C ILE A 1 5.67 5.47 -3.87
N TYR A 2 5.45 6.78 -3.67
CA TYR A 2 4.91 7.70 -4.66
C TYR A 2 6.05 8.50 -5.31
N ILE A 3 6.03 8.63 -6.63
CA ILE A 3 7.12 9.25 -7.40
C ILE A 3 6.53 10.24 -8.39
N GLU A 4 7.11 11.43 -8.45
CA GLU A 4 6.88 12.42 -9.49
C GLU A 4 8.15 12.58 -10.32
N VAL A 5 8.10 12.13 -11.57
CA VAL A 5 9.22 12.22 -12.52
C VAL A 5 8.95 13.37 -13.48
N ALA A 6 9.91 14.30 -13.59
CA ALA A 6 9.87 15.34 -14.60
C ALA A 6 9.89 14.73 -16.02
N ARG A 7 9.19 15.38 -16.97
CA ARG A 7 9.13 14.88 -18.35
C ARG A 7 10.50 14.98 -19.02
N ASP A 8 11.00 13.84 -19.46
CA ASP A 8 12.22 13.70 -20.24
C ASP A 8 12.12 12.46 -21.14
N GLU A 9 11.95 12.67 -22.43
CA GLU A 9 11.74 11.60 -23.40
C GLU A 9 13.05 10.89 -23.79
N GLU A 10 14.20 11.56 -23.59
CA GLU A 10 15.50 11.03 -23.94
C GLU A 10 16.07 10.16 -22.81
N ARG A 11 15.66 10.37 -21.56
CA ARG A 11 16.16 9.66 -20.37
C ARG A 11 15.03 8.99 -19.60
N PRO A 12 14.66 7.75 -19.97
CA PRO A 12 13.65 7.00 -19.23
C PRO A 12 14.06 6.77 -17.78
N PHE A 13 13.09 6.94 -16.86
CA PHE A 13 13.25 6.59 -15.47
C PHE A 13 12.70 5.19 -15.20
N TYR A 14 13.40 4.40 -14.37
CA TYR A 14 13.03 3.04 -14.06
C TYR A 14 12.88 2.81 -12.57
N VAL A 15 11.79 2.14 -12.16
CA VAL A 15 11.66 1.52 -10.85
C VAL A 15 11.75 0.01 -11.05
N ARG A 16 12.74 -0.61 -10.42
CA ARG A 16 12.95 -2.06 -10.47
C ARG A 16 12.61 -2.67 -9.13
N THR A 17 11.75 -3.67 -9.16
CA THR A 17 11.44 -4.52 -8.03
C THR A 17 11.87 -5.95 -8.34
N LYS A 18 11.67 -6.87 -7.40
CA LYS A 18 11.96 -8.29 -7.61
C LYS A 18 11.15 -8.89 -8.77
N ASP A 19 9.88 -8.48 -8.90
CA ASP A 19 8.91 -9.15 -9.76
C ASP A 19 8.44 -8.30 -10.94
N MET A 20 8.78 -7.00 -10.96
CA MET A 20 8.36 -6.09 -12.04
C MET A 20 9.34 -4.96 -12.28
N ASN A 21 9.40 -4.50 -13.52
CA ASN A 21 10.07 -3.27 -13.94
C ASN A 21 9.03 -2.24 -14.38
N VAL A 22 9.17 -1.02 -13.91
CA VAL A 22 8.29 0.11 -14.25
C VAL A 22 9.13 1.15 -14.98
N ARG A 23 8.73 1.51 -16.21
CA ARG A 23 9.41 2.52 -17.04
C ARG A 23 8.48 3.71 -17.27
N VAL A 24 9.02 4.92 -17.11
CA VAL A 24 8.29 6.18 -17.30
C VAL A 24 9.17 7.24 -17.98
N LEU A 25 8.54 8.26 -18.60
CA LEU A 25 9.20 9.37 -19.27
C LEU A 25 8.80 10.75 -18.72
N GLY A 26 7.99 10.79 -17.66
CA GLY A 26 7.45 12.00 -17.07
C GLY A 26 6.07 11.74 -16.52
N THR A 27 6.00 11.32 -15.28
CA THR A 27 4.83 10.58 -14.78
C THR A 27 4.73 10.75 -13.27
N LYS A 28 3.49 10.83 -12.78
CA LYS A 28 3.17 10.72 -11.35
C LYS A 28 2.50 9.38 -11.10
N PHE A 29 3.10 8.57 -10.27
CA PHE A 29 2.63 7.20 -10.04
C PHE A 29 3.02 6.68 -8.67
N ASN A 30 2.29 5.67 -8.21
CA ASN A 30 2.59 4.96 -6.97
C ASN A 30 2.98 3.52 -7.26
N VAL A 31 4.01 3.01 -6.59
CA VAL A 31 4.42 1.61 -6.63
C VAL A 31 4.29 1.00 -5.25
N THR A 32 3.62 -0.15 -5.15
CA THR A 32 3.53 -0.97 -3.95
C THR A 32 4.14 -2.34 -4.26
N ALA A 33 5.23 -2.69 -3.56
CA ALA A 33 5.95 -3.95 -3.74
C ALA A 33 6.63 -4.39 -2.43
N TYR A 34 5.87 -4.40 -1.33
CA TYR A 34 6.38 -4.89 -0.04
C TYR A 34 6.53 -6.41 -0.05
N GLU A 35 7.67 -6.93 0.38
CA GLU A 35 7.89 -8.38 0.45
C GLU A 35 6.91 -9.08 1.39
N SER A 36 6.45 -8.38 2.43
CA SER A 36 5.48 -8.88 3.40
C SER A 36 4.03 -8.92 2.89
N GLU A 37 3.74 -8.36 1.71
CA GLU A 37 2.41 -8.34 1.12
C GLU A 37 2.35 -9.22 -0.13
N PRO A 38 1.25 -9.94 -0.38
CA PRO A 38 1.08 -10.73 -1.61
C PRO A 38 0.82 -9.88 -2.84
N ILE A 39 0.47 -8.58 -2.65
CA ILE A 39 0.06 -7.67 -3.72
C ILE A 39 1.26 -6.85 -4.18
N ARG A 40 1.47 -6.83 -5.50
CA ARG A 40 2.33 -5.87 -6.20
C ARG A 40 1.45 -5.00 -7.05
N SER A 41 1.63 -3.68 -6.99
CA SER A 41 0.79 -2.79 -7.80
C SER A 41 1.51 -1.53 -8.25
N VAL A 42 1.05 -1.00 -9.39
CA VAL A 42 1.43 0.30 -9.92
C VAL A 42 0.16 1.07 -10.21
N VAL A 43 0.00 2.24 -9.61
CA VAL A 43 -1.15 3.13 -9.81
C VAL A 43 -0.68 4.36 -10.55
N LEU A 44 -1.30 4.68 -11.67
CA LEU A 44 -0.95 5.83 -12.49
C LEU A 44 -1.87 7.02 -12.19
N ALA A 45 -1.27 8.12 -11.71
CA ALA A 45 -1.96 9.38 -11.48
C ALA A 45 -1.93 10.30 -12.71
N GLN A 46 -0.76 10.45 -13.34
CA GLN A 46 -0.59 11.34 -14.48
C GLN A 46 0.52 10.84 -15.40
N GLY A 47 0.31 10.97 -16.73
CA GLY A 47 1.29 10.58 -17.74
C GLY A 47 1.04 9.19 -18.30
N CYS A 48 2.10 8.39 -18.46
CA CYS A 48 2.05 7.04 -19.01
C CYS A 48 3.07 6.17 -18.27
N VAL A 49 2.68 4.97 -17.90
CA VAL A 49 3.55 3.97 -17.28
C VAL A 49 3.58 2.71 -18.14
N GLN A 50 4.77 2.20 -18.38
CA GLN A 50 4.97 0.85 -18.89
C GLN A 50 5.40 -0.06 -17.74
N VAL A 51 4.67 -1.16 -17.54
CA VAL A 51 4.98 -2.22 -16.58
C VAL A 51 5.41 -3.46 -17.35
N GLU A 52 6.48 -4.10 -16.89
CA GLU A 52 7.00 -5.36 -17.41
C GLU A 52 7.15 -6.35 -16.26
N THR A 53 6.69 -7.57 -16.47
CA THR A 53 6.87 -8.71 -15.57
C THR A 53 7.33 -9.92 -16.37
N THR A 54 7.53 -11.06 -15.70
CA THR A 54 7.82 -12.33 -16.38
C THR A 54 6.64 -12.86 -17.18
N GLN A 55 5.40 -12.50 -16.81
CA GLN A 55 4.17 -12.96 -17.50
C GLN A 55 3.68 -11.94 -18.51
N THR A 56 3.78 -10.66 -18.18
CA THR A 56 3.38 -9.56 -19.07
C THR A 56 4.62 -8.79 -19.53
N PRO A 57 5.12 -9.08 -20.76
CA PRO A 57 6.31 -8.40 -21.30
C PRO A 57 6.13 -6.89 -21.46
N LYS A 58 4.89 -6.42 -21.60
CA LYS A 58 4.57 -5.00 -21.71
C LYS A 58 3.10 -4.71 -21.43
N ALA A 59 2.83 -4.04 -20.32
CA ALA A 59 1.54 -3.41 -20.03
C ALA A 59 1.70 -1.89 -20.04
N ILE A 60 0.77 -1.18 -20.68
CA ILE A 60 0.73 0.29 -20.70
C ILE A 60 -0.47 0.73 -19.89
N LEU A 61 -0.25 1.59 -18.90
CA LEU A 61 -1.30 2.19 -18.08
C LEU A 61 -1.62 3.59 -18.59
N ALA A 62 -2.91 3.90 -18.61
CA ALA A 62 -3.47 5.23 -18.74
C ALA A 62 -3.77 5.81 -17.33
N PRO A 63 -3.95 7.14 -17.18
CA PRO A 63 -4.35 7.74 -15.92
C PRO A 63 -5.61 7.09 -15.32
N ASN A 64 -5.66 6.98 -14.00
CA ASN A 64 -6.69 6.28 -13.22
C ASN A 64 -6.71 4.75 -13.40
N GLN A 65 -5.65 4.18 -13.94
CA GLN A 65 -5.48 2.73 -13.99
C GLN A 65 -4.47 2.24 -12.95
N MET A 66 -4.74 1.03 -12.47
CA MET A 66 -3.85 0.26 -11.62
C MET A 66 -3.51 -1.07 -12.31
N PHE A 67 -2.22 -1.35 -12.44
CA PHE A 67 -1.73 -2.71 -12.64
C PHE A 67 -1.59 -3.37 -11.28
N SER A 68 -2.06 -4.59 -11.13
CA SER A 68 -1.88 -5.38 -9.92
C SER A 68 -1.48 -6.81 -10.26
N SER A 69 -0.60 -7.38 -9.43
CA SER A 69 -0.23 -8.79 -9.46
C SER A 69 -0.39 -9.37 -8.06
N VAL A 70 -1.19 -10.43 -7.94
CA VAL A 70 -1.46 -11.15 -6.70
C VAL A 70 -1.20 -12.63 -6.95
N GLU A 71 -0.19 -13.19 -6.30
CA GLU A 71 0.20 -14.61 -6.50
C GLU A 71 0.40 -14.96 -7.99
N GLY A 72 0.98 -14.05 -8.76
CA GLY A 72 1.20 -14.21 -10.19
C GLY A 72 -0.02 -13.95 -11.08
N LYS A 73 -1.20 -13.68 -10.53
CA LYS A 73 -2.37 -13.27 -11.32
C LYS A 73 -2.31 -11.77 -11.55
N GLU A 74 -2.21 -11.37 -12.81
CA GLU A 74 -2.06 -9.97 -13.22
C GLU A 74 -3.38 -9.41 -13.74
N ASN A 75 -3.66 -8.16 -13.42
CA ASN A 75 -4.87 -7.46 -13.82
C ASN A 75 -4.62 -5.95 -13.99
N ILE A 76 -5.36 -5.32 -14.92
CA ILE A 76 -5.45 -3.87 -15.04
C ILE A 76 -6.88 -3.46 -14.76
N SER A 77 -7.07 -2.51 -13.85
CA SER A 77 -8.39 -2.01 -13.45
C SER A 77 -8.39 -0.50 -13.32
N GLN A 78 -9.59 0.09 -13.44
CA GLN A 78 -9.82 1.49 -13.09
C GLN A 78 -9.87 1.63 -11.57
N VAL A 79 -9.29 2.69 -11.04
CA VAL A 79 -9.23 2.98 -9.60
C VAL A 79 -9.45 4.46 -9.30
N ASP A 80 -9.90 4.74 -8.09
CA ASP A 80 -9.85 6.09 -7.52
C ASP A 80 -8.41 6.39 -7.07
N VAL A 81 -7.68 7.10 -7.91
CA VAL A 81 -6.27 7.43 -7.66
C VAL A 81 -6.11 8.32 -6.44
N GLU A 82 -7.00 9.30 -6.23
CA GLU A 82 -6.92 10.22 -5.09
C GLU A 82 -6.99 9.45 -3.78
N GLN A 83 -7.87 8.46 -3.69
CA GLN A 83 -7.96 7.59 -2.53
C GLN A 83 -6.70 6.73 -2.37
N MET A 84 -6.15 6.19 -3.47
CA MET A 84 -4.99 5.29 -3.44
C MET A 84 -3.68 6.00 -3.05
N ILE A 85 -3.54 7.28 -3.38
CA ILE A 85 -2.35 8.09 -3.07
C ILE A 85 -2.57 9.08 -1.92
N SER A 86 -3.71 9.05 -1.25
CA SER A 86 -4.06 9.98 -0.15
C SER A 86 -3.03 9.99 0.99
N TRP A 87 -2.31 8.88 1.18
CA TRP A 87 -1.25 8.74 2.18
C TRP A 87 -0.08 9.73 1.97
N VAL A 88 0.15 10.21 0.76
CA VAL A 88 1.13 11.27 0.46
C VAL A 88 0.78 12.56 1.21
N ASN A 89 -0.51 12.80 1.43
CA ASN A 89 -1.03 13.95 2.18
C ASN A 89 -1.28 13.62 3.66
N GLY A 90 -0.79 12.47 4.12
CA GLY A 90 -0.95 12.02 5.51
C GLY A 90 -2.32 11.38 5.81
N LEU A 91 -3.08 10.95 4.78
CA LEU A 91 -4.37 10.32 4.97
C LEU A 91 -4.38 8.89 4.41
N TYR A 92 -4.43 7.89 5.27
CA TYR A 92 -4.53 6.50 4.84
C TYR A 92 -5.98 6.05 4.73
N CYS A 93 -6.44 5.86 3.49
CA CYS A 93 -7.78 5.36 3.19
C CYS A 93 -7.71 3.87 2.81
N PHE A 94 -8.60 3.07 3.38
CA PHE A 94 -8.72 1.64 3.04
C PHE A 94 -10.19 1.23 3.02
N ASN A 95 -10.53 0.34 2.09
CA ASN A 95 -11.88 -0.14 1.88
C ASN A 95 -11.86 -1.66 1.72
N SER A 96 -12.62 -2.36 2.57
CA SER A 96 -12.67 -3.84 2.60
C SER A 96 -11.27 -4.50 2.60
N ALA A 97 -10.30 -3.83 3.25
CA ALA A 97 -8.93 -4.30 3.33
C ALA A 97 -8.77 -5.36 4.43
N ASP A 98 -7.84 -6.28 4.24
CA ASP A 98 -7.43 -7.20 5.28
C ASP A 98 -6.76 -6.46 6.43
N LEU A 99 -7.26 -6.62 7.65
CA LEU A 99 -6.73 -5.95 8.85
C LEU A 99 -5.24 -6.21 9.03
N GLY A 100 -4.76 -7.41 8.72
CA GLY A 100 -3.33 -7.74 8.78
C GLY A 100 -2.50 -6.86 7.85
N ILE A 101 -3.00 -6.51 6.65
CA ILE A 101 -2.34 -5.59 5.73
C ILE A 101 -2.33 -4.17 6.32
N VAL A 102 -3.46 -3.73 6.87
CA VAL A 102 -3.58 -2.40 7.51
C VAL A 102 -2.59 -2.27 8.66
N LEU A 103 -2.54 -3.25 9.58
CA LEU A 103 -1.62 -3.24 10.72
C LEU A 103 -0.15 -3.26 10.28
N LYS A 104 0.22 -4.04 9.27
CA LYS A 104 1.60 -4.06 8.72
C LYS A 104 1.99 -2.71 8.12
N ARG A 105 1.11 -2.08 7.36
CA ARG A 105 1.36 -0.76 6.76
C ARG A 105 1.55 0.31 7.82
N LEU A 106 0.71 0.32 8.85
CA LEU A 106 0.85 1.23 9.98
C LEU A 106 2.15 0.98 10.76
N SER A 107 2.48 -0.29 11.03
CA SER A 107 3.76 -0.68 11.63
C SER A 107 4.95 -0.11 10.84
N THR A 108 4.95 -0.27 9.51
CA THR A 108 5.99 0.26 8.62
C THR A 108 6.03 1.78 8.62
N TYR A 109 4.87 2.44 8.56
CA TYR A 109 4.78 3.90 8.51
C TYR A 109 5.30 4.56 9.78
N TYR A 110 4.89 4.04 10.95
CA TYR A 110 5.31 4.59 12.25
C TYR A 110 6.66 4.05 12.75
N GLY A 111 7.25 3.07 12.06
CA GLY A 111 8.52 2.46 12.46
C GLY A 111 8.44 1.71 13.80
N ILE A 112 7.30 1.09 14.10
CA ILE A 112 7.02 0.39 15.36
C ILE A 112 6.72 -1.09 15.12
N ASN A 113 6.96 -1.92 16.13
CA ASN A 113 6.62 -3.33 16.08
C ASN A 113 5.15 -3.55 16.42
N VAL A 114 4.43 -4.27 15.56
CA VAL A 114 3.05 -4.70 15.79
C VAL A 114 2.96 -6.20 15.58
N GLU A 115 2.64 -6.93 16.63
CA GLU A 115 2.38 -8.38 16.61
C GLU A 115 0.88 -8.63 16.64
N PHE A 116 0.40 -9.55 15.83
CA PHE A 116 -1.00 -9.93 15.80
C PHE A 116 -1.18 -11.38 15.35
N ASP A 117 -2.25 -12.01 15.81
CA ASP A 117 -2.63 -13.38 15.43
C ASP A 117 -3.00 -13.43 13.93
N SER A 118 -2.63 -14.52 13.28
CA SER A 118 -3.01 -14.82 11.90
C SER A 118 -4.53 -14.83 11.68
N ALA A 119 -5.31 -15.16 12.71
CA ALA A 119 -6.76 -15.10 12.68
C ALA A 119 -7.30 -13.67 12.41
N LEU A 120 -6.54 -12.63 12.79
CA LEU A 120 -6.92 -11.23 12.52
C LEU A 120 -6.63 -10.82 11.08
N SER A 121 -5.70 -11.50 10.40
CA SER A 121 -5.21 -11.12 9.07
C SER A 121 -6.32 -11.05 8.03
N LYS A 122 -7.39 -11.85 8.20
CA LYS A 122 -8.50 -11.98 7.23
C LYS A 122 -9.74 -11.17 7.60
N ILE A 123 -9.72 -10.44 8.71
CA ILE A 123 -10.82 -9.56 9.09
C ILE A 123 -10.83 -8.38 8.13
N LYS A 124 -11.96 -8.17 7.45
CA LYS A 124 -12.13 -7.02 6.55
C LYS A 124 -12.51 -5.77 7.35
N CYS A 125 -11.85 -4.68 7.05
CA CYS A 125 -12.16 -3.39 7.64
C CYS A 125 -12.08 -2.26 6.61
N SER A 126 -12.77 -1.17 6.89
CA SER A 126 -12.77 0.04 6.06
C SER A 126 -12.63 1.25 6.97
N GLY A 127 -11.92 2.26 6.49
CA GLY A 127 -11.75 3.48 7.27
C GLY A 127 -10.82 4.49 6.62
N LYS A 128 -10.70 5.62 7.32
CA LYS A 128 -9.72 6.68 7.06
C LYS A 128 -8.94 6.93 8.33
N ILE A 129 -7.63 7.01 8.21
CA ILE A 129 -6.70 7.28 9.31
C ILE A 129 -5.91 8.53 8.96
N ASP A 130 -5.89 9.52 9.87
CA ASP A 130 -4.93 10.61 9.78
C ASP A 130 -3.58 10.10 10.28
N LEU A 131 -2.62 10.00 9.38
CA LEU A 131 -1.27 9.51 9.69
C LEU A 131 -0.42 10.54 10.46
N LYS A 132 -0.94 11.76 10.68
CA LYS A 132 -0.33 12.77 11.55
C LYS A 132 -0.60 12.51 13.03
N ASP A 133 -1.65 11.73 13.32
CA ASP A 133 -1.92 11.27 14.68
C ASP A 133 -0.82 10.31 15.15
N ASN A 134 -0.64 10.21 16.47
CA ASN A 134 0.25 9.20 17.01
C ASN A 134 -0.38 7.80 16.87
N PHE A 135 0.49 6.78 16.89
CA PHE A 135 0.04 5.40 16.68
C PHE A 135 -0.99 4.92 17.70
N GLU A 136 -0.90 5.37 18.95
CA GLU A 136 -1.83 4.97 20.00
C GLU A 136 -3.25 5.47 19.71
N THR A 137 -3.39 6.71 19.25
CA THR A 137 -4.66 7.25 18.76
C THR A 137 -5.20 6.44 17.59
N VAL A 138 -4.35 6.10 16.64
CA VAL A 138 -4.70 5.33 15.45
C VAL A 138 -5.14 3.91 15.80
N ILE A 139 -4.38 3.19 16.61
CA ILE A 139 -4.73 1.81 16.98
C ILE A 139 -6.00 1.76 17.84
N ASN A 140 -6.19 2.75 18.70
CA ASN A 140 -7.43 2.90 19.43
C ASN A 140 -8.64 3.11 18.49
N GLY A 141 -8.50 3.96 17.48
CA GLY A 141 -9.50 4.16 16.43
C GLY A 141 -9.87 2.86 15.70
N LEU A 142 -8.89 2.00 15.42
CA LEU A 142 -9.14 0.71 14.78
C LEU A 142 -10.00 -0.24 15.64
N THR A 143 -10.01 -0.10 16.96
CA THR A 143 -10.87 -0.92 17.85
C THR A 143 -12.36 -0.67 17.65
N PHE A 144 -12.75 0.45 17.02
CA PHE A 144 -14.15 0.78 16.70
C PHE A 144 -14.61 0.19 15.37
N VAL A 145 -13.68 -0.09 14.46
CA VAL A 145 -13.98 -0.61 13.11
C VAL A 145 -13.62 -2.08 12.93
N ALA A 146 -12.92 -2.67 13.89
CA ALA A 146 -12.56 -4.08 13.91
C ALA A 146 -12.67 -4.64 15.34
N PRO A 147 -13.04 -5.93 15.52
CA PRO A 147 -13.21 -6.56 16.83
C PRO A 147 -11.86 -6.90 17.45
N ILE A 148 -11.07 -5.90 17.78
CA ILE A 148 -9.71 -6.02 18.32
C ILE A 148 -9.53 -5.28 19.64
N SER A 149 -8.58 -5.76 20.43
CA SER A 149 -7.97 -5.03 21.55
C SER A 149 -6.47 -5.04 21.39
N TYR A 150 -5.78 -4.16 22.06
CA TYR A 150 -4.33 -4.07 22.01
C TYR A 150 -3.72 -3.82 23.39
N ALA A 151 -2.46 -4.20 23.55
CA ALA A 151 -1.63 -3.88 24.70
C ALA A 151 -0.23 -3.49 24.22
N TYR A 152 0.39 -2.52 24.90
CA TYR A 152 1.78 -2.15 24.65
C TYR A 152 2.69 -2.89 25.59
N ASP A 153 3.65 -3.62 25.07
CA ASP A 153 4.72 -4.28 25.82
C ASP A 153 5.97 -3.40 25.81
N GLY A 154 6.20 -2.71 26.92
CA GLY A 154 7.33 -1.79 27.05
C GLY A 154 8.70 -2.48 27.07
N GLN A 155 8.77 -3.77 27.46
CA GLN A 155 10.00 -4.54 27.45
C GLN A 155 10.49 -4.82 26.03
N TYR A 156 9.57 -5.17 25.13
CA TYR A 156 9.86 -5.50 23.73
C TYR A 156 9.55 -4.34 22.76
N LYS A 157 9.06 -3.20 23.28
CA LYS A 157 8.61 -2.05 22.48
C LYS A 157 7.65 -2.44 21.35
N THR A 158 6.70 -3.31 21.67
CA THR A 158 5.81 -3.96 20.69
C THR A 158 4.36 -3.76 21.11
N TYR A 159 3.51 -3.43 20.16
CA TYR A 159 2.06 -3.46 20.32
C TYR A 159 1.55 -4.86 19.96
N ARG A 160 0.87 -5.52 20.91
CA ARG A 160 0.22 -6.80 20.69
C ARG A 160 -1.26 -6.59 20.46
N VAL A 161 -1.74 -7.02 19.29
CA VAL A 161 -3.14 -6.88 18.86
C VAL A 161 -3.79 -8.25 18.87
N VAL A 162 -4.89 -8.38 19.60
CA VAL A 162 -5.65 -9.63 19.75
C VAL A 162 -7.12 -9.40 19.41
N LYS A 163 -7.82 -10.48 19.08
CA LYS A 163 -9.26 -10.45 18.87
C LYS A 163 -9.96 -10.22 20.23
N LYS A 164 -10.99 -9.37 20.22
CA LYS A 164 -11.94 -9.25 21.36
C LYS A 164 -12.80 -10.47 21.49
#